data_6b567bec8b59b39670276ba280a45ca3
#
_entry.id   6b567bec8b59b39670276ba280a45ca3
#
_cell.length_a   1.000
_cell.length_b   1.000
_cell.length_c   1.000
_cell.angle_alpha   90.00
_cell.angle_beta   90.00
_cell.angle_gamma   90.00
#
_symmetry.space_group_name_H-M   'P 1'
#
loop_
_entity.id
_entity.type
_entity.pdbx_description
1 polymer ?
#
loop_
_entity_poly.entity_id
_entity_poly.type
_entity_poly.pdbx_seq_one_letter_code
_entity_poly.pdbx_strand_id
1 'polypeptide(L)'
;MDRSELVSEFEDMGLSIPDSTIDDCIIVCITHKITPSDFVGSWVAYCATAQIDANVLDKDKLNSLIKTFKIEDEYKITEKKYSGRNSIDIKPDLKELQSSLNSSASTKNTRGTDFIKIENEFSVSNIIDGGADIKQENSSSGDVACDFGRGNVVESSPSISVESLQLSNQELWKNFIFGQVNYRRFDDHVRELVDDIVQRNDLPGVSPLSDMHLATDETQITISGSLKLIKKEMFLSSPYGYVKLDFSEAGHVQPLFMNQIAVVAGTNPGTEMFKVRKIFTNASLPLPTQLPSFCQGNLNMMIAAGPFFSESSPHGVFLKNFIQKAIESRASVVVLLGPLFESDFGAQLNKATSDGLQKCYDDIMEAILSPLFSNTQTHNAKVVLLSSWKDAASFACYPTPPNVETRLPNVFPGNVFAASDPTVFTIDNITVAANASDAIMDLHVSSINQSSEELFTKLCKQLVWQRSLHPSYTASPTVPVDQLLWLEHCSLKRNTPHVILTSSQLRTFIRVVEGCLVVNVGQLVKHNSQKQHLSGTYGNVRIAPPDDGKWSVEKCISAQVLHI
;
A
#
# COMPACT_ATOMS: atom_id res chain seq x y z
N MET A 1 12.26 -7.52 -28.83
CA MET A 1 12.01 -6.80 -27.57
C MET A 1 12.53 -5.40 -27.77
N ASP A 2 11.70 -4.41 -27.61
CA ASP A 2 12.05 -3.00 -27.83
C ASP A 2 12.65 -2.44 -26.53
N ARG A 3 13.77 -1.70 -26.65
CA ARG A 3 14.42 -1.03 -25.52
C ARG A 3 13.49 -0.02 -24.83
N SER A 4 12.70 0.68 -25.62
CA SER A 4 11.73 1.67 -25.11
C SER A 4 10.65 1.03 -24.24
N GLU A 5 10.24 -0.20 -24.55
CA GLU A 5 9.25 -0.95 -23.78
C GLU A 5 9.79 -1.32 -22.38
N LEU A 6 11.04 -1.80 -22.29
CA LEU A 6 11.66 -2.14 -21.01
C LEU A 6 11.92 -0.90 -20.15
N VAL A 7 12.35 0.22 -20.75
CA VAL A 7 12.54 1.51 -20.06
C VAL A 7 11.22 2.01 -19.50
N SER A 8 10.14 1.97 -20.31
CA SER A 8 8.79 2.38 -19.86
C SER A 8 8.31 1.56 -18.66
N GLU A 9 8.54 0.25 -18.65
CA GLU A 9 8.16 -0.62 -17.52
C GLU A 9 8.94 -0.27 -16.24
N PHE A 10 10.23 0.05 -16.34
CA PHE A 10 10.99 0.53 -15.19
C PHE A 10 10.49 1.88 -14.70
N GLU A 11 10.19 2.82 -15.60
CA GLU A 11 9.63 4.13 -15.26
C GLU A 11 8.24 4.03 -14.61
N ASP A 12 7.40 3.12 -15.08
CA ASP A 12 6.08 2.85 -14.50
C ASP A 12 6.16 2.32 -13.06
N MET A 13 7.25 1.61 -12.75
CA MET A 13 7.56 1.16 -11.40
C MET A 13 8.25 2.25 -10.56
N GLY A 14 8.47 3.45 -11.10
CA GLY A 14 9.20 4.53 -10.42
C GLY A 14 10.70 4.27 -10.30
N LEU A 15 11.26 3.39 -11.13
CA LEU A 15 12.68 3.00 -11.09
C LEU A 15 13.46 3.70 -12.20
N SER A 16 14.65 4.17 -11.86
CA SER A 16 15.59 4.77 -12.80
C SER A 16 16.84 3.90 -12.91
N ILE A 17 16.95 3.15 -13.99
CA ILE A 17 18.06 2.23 -14.22
C ILE A 17 19.06 2.84 -15.19
N PRO A 18 20.39 2.71 -14.95
CA PRO A 18 21.39 3.22 -15.85
C PRO A 18 21.32 2.61 -17.26
N ASP A 19 21.46 3.43 -18.28
CA ASP A 19 21.42 3.01 -19.69
C ASP A 19 22.36 1.85 -20.02
N SER A 20 23.53 1.81 -19.36
CA SER A 20 24.52 0.73 -19.52
C SER A 20 24.03 -0.65 -19.06
N THR A 21 22.99 -0.70 -18.21
CA THR A 21 22.47 -1.94 -17.64
C THR A 21 21.21 -2.41 -18.36
N ILE A 22 20.49 -1.51 -19.04
CA ILE A 22 19.29 -1.84 -19.81
C ILE A 22 19.58 -2.89 -20.89
N ASP A 23 20.69 -2.77 -21.59
CA ASP A 23 21.06 -3.72 -22.65
C ASP A 23 21.34 -5.13 -22.09
N ASP A 24 21.96 -5.22 -20.91
CA ASP A 24 22.15 -6.48 -20.19
C ASP A 24 20.80 -7.09 -19.76
N CYS A 25 19.83 -6.28 -19.33
CA CYS A 25 18.47 -6.72 -18.99
C CYS A 25 17.71 -7.26 -20.22
N ILE A 26 17.85 -6.62 -21.38
CA ILE A 26 17.25 -7.10 -22.64
C ILE A 26 17.79 -8.48 -23.00
N ILE A 27 19.11 -8.69 -22.86
CA ILE A 27 19.75 -9.99 -23.10
C ILE A 27 19.15 -11.07 -22.17
N VAL A 28 18.94 -10.74 -20.89
CA VAL A 28 18.33 -11.66 -19.92
C VAL A 28 16.88 -11.98 -20.31
N CYS A 29 16.10 -10.99 -20.66
CA CYS A 29 14.71 -11.17 -21.11
C CYS A 29 14.63 -12.10 -22.32
N ILE A 30 15.48 -11.89 -23.33
CA ILE A 30 15.53 -12.71 -24.54
C ILE A 30 15.98 -14.14 -24.21
N THR A 31 17.02 -14.29 -23.38
CA THR A 31 17.60 -15.59 -23.03
C THR A 31 16.62 -16.46 -22.24
N HIS A 32 15.90 -15.87 -21.31
CA HIS A 32 14.95 -16.58 -20.45
C HIS A 32 13.50 -16.53 -20.96
N LYS A 33 13.23 -15.88 -22.12
CA LYS A 33 11.90 -15.71 -22.72
C LYS A 33 10.92 -15.05 -21.76
N ILE A 34 11.36 -14.04 -21.06
CA ILE A 34 10.58 -13.27 -20.07
C ILE A 34 10.13 -11.98 -20.74
N THR A 35 8.90 -11.53 -20.48
CA THR A 35 8.41 -10.22 -20.95
C THR A 35 9.08 -9.08 -20.16
N PRO A 36 9.15 -7.83 -20.68
CA PRO A 36 9.65 -6.68 -19.93
C PRO A 36 8.96 -6.51 -18.58
N SER A 37 7.64 -6.61 -18.55
CA SER A 37 6.83 -6.48 -17.35
C SER A 37 7.12 -7.58 -16.32
N ASP A 38 7.23 -8.85 -16.76
CA ASP A 38 7.59 -9.97 -15.88
C ASP A 38 9.01 -9.83 -15.32
N PHE A 39 9.94 -9.32 -16.13
CA PHE A 39 11.32 -9.09 -15.71
C PHE A 39 11.39 -7.99 -14.63
N VAL A 40 10.76 -6.84 -14.87
CA VAL A 40 10.74 -5.72 -13.92
C VAL A 40 10.01 -6.13 -12.63
N GLY A 41 8.88 -6.85 -12.73
CA GLY A 41 8.18 -7.42 -11.58
C GLY A 41 9.05 -8.38 -10.77
N SER A 42 9.80 -9.28 -11.45
CA SER A 42 10.74 -10.22 -10.80
C SER A 42 11.91 -9.50 -10.14
N TRP A 43 12.42 -8.45 -10.77
CA TRP A 43 13.47 -7.60 -10.20
C TRP A 43 13.00 -6.92 -8.90
N VAL A 44 11.83 -6.30 -8.93
CA VAL A 44 11.25 -5.63 -7.74
C VAL A 44 11.01 -6.64 -6.62
N ALA A 45 10.44 -7.81 -6.93
CA ALA A 45 10.23 -8.88 -5.95
C ALA A 45 11.54 -9.39 -5.34
N TYR A 46 12.59 -9.56 -6.17
CA TYR A 46 13.92 -9.94 -5.71
C TYR A 46 14.52 -8.87 -4.78
N CYS A 47 14.42 -7.59 -5.15
CA CYS A 47 14.91 -6.49 -4.31
C CYS A 47 14.19 -6.42 -2.96
N ALA A 48 12.87 -6.59 -2.96
CA ALA A 48 12.08 -6.63 -1.73
C ALA A 48 12.50 -7.78 -0.81
N THR A 49 12.75 -8.97 -1.38
CA THR A 49 13.17 -10.16 -0.63
C THR A 49 14.62 -10.03 -0.11
N ALA A 50 15.51 -9.48 -0.93
CA ALA A 50 16.93 -9.31 -0.61
C ALA A 50 17.21 -8.01 0.18
N GLN A 51 16.21 -7.17 0.43
CA GLN A 51 16.33 -5.85 1.05
C GLN A 51 17.34 -4.93 0.34
N ILE A 52 17.29 -4.93 -1.00
CA ILE A 52 18.17 -4.15 -1.87
C ILE A 52 17.36 -3.02 -2.50
N ASP A 53 18.00 -1.85 -2.69
CA ASP A 53 17.41 -0.75 -3.43
C ASP A 53 17.20 -1.14 -4.91
N ALA A 54 15.96 -1.09 -5.36
CA ALA A 54 15.57 -1.50 -6.72
C ALA A 54 16.09 -0.54 -7.81
N ASN A 55 16.51 0.69 -7.46
CA ASN A 55 17.16 1.63 -8.38
C ASN A 55 18.62 1.30 -8.65
N VAL A 56 19.23 0.38 -7.89
CA VAL A 56 20.64 -0.01 -8.03
C VAL A 56 20.73 -1.38 -8.68
N LEU A 57 20.47 -1.42 -9.97
CA LEU A 57 20.68 -2.63 -10.78
C LEU A 57 22.10 -2.60 -11.39
N ASP A 58 22.97 -3.47 -10.90
CA ASP A 58 24.30 -3.72 -11.43
C ASP A 58 24.42 -5.18 -11.93
N LYS A 59 25.56 -5.49 -12.59
CA LYS A 59 25.80 -6.83 -13.16
C LYS A 59 25.81 -7.94 -12.11
N ASP A 60 26.25 -7.67 -10.90
CA ASP A 60 26.36 -8.70 -9.85
C ASP A 60 24.96 -9.03 -9.31
N LYS A 61 24.11 -8.03 -9.14
CA LYS A 61 22.72 -8.20 -8.73
C LYS A 61 21.88 -8.84 -9.84
N LEU A 62 22.11 -8.45 -11.10
CA LEU A 62 21.48 -9.09 -12.25
C LEU A 62 21.83 -10.57 -12.33
N ASN A 63 23.11 -10.94 -12.12
CA ASN A 63 23.55 -12.32 -12.05
C ASN A 63 22.94 -13.08 -10.86
N SER A 64 22.71 -12.41 -9.77
CA SER A 64 22.06 -13.00 -8.60
C SER A 64 20.57 -13.27 -8.85
N LEU A 65 19.87 -12.36 -9.53
CA LEU A 65 18.50 -12.57 -10.00
C LEU A 65 18.43 -13.75 -10.98
N ILE A 66 19.35 -13.86 -11.93
CA ILE A 66 19.42 -14.98 -12.90
C ILE A 66 19.60 -16.33 -12.19
N LYS A 67 20.36 -16.36 -11.07
CA LYS A 67 20.48 -17.57 -10.25
C LYS A 67 19.15 -18.01 -9.66
N THR A 68 18.29 -17.09 -9.25
CA THR A 68 16.95 -17.44 -8.76
C THR A 68 16.09 -18.10 -9.84
N PHE A 69 16.15 -17.62 -11.08
CA PHE A 69 15.48 -18.26 -12.21
C PHE A 69 15.99 -19.68 -12.49
N LYS A 70 17.30 -19.93 -12.34
CA LYS A 70 17.90 -21.26 -12.51
C LYS A 70 17.52 -22.23 -11.39
N ILE A 71 17.45 -21.76 -10.16
CA ILE A 71 17.02 -22.58 -9.01
C ILE A 71 15.56 -23.01 -9.20
N GLU A 72 14.69 -22.13 -9.68
CA GLU A 72 13.31 -22.49 -10.00
C GLU A 72 13.21 -23.55 -11.11
N ASP A 73 14.08 -23.51 -12.09
CA ASP A 73 14.13 -24.52 -13.15
C ASP A 73 14.70 -25.85 -12.67
N GLU A 74 15.67 -25.89 -11.77
CA GLU A 74 16.19 -27.11 -11.14
C GLU A 74 15.19 -27.75 -10.17
N TYR A 75 14.41 -26.95 -9.42
CA TYR A 75 13.30 -27.46 -8.62
C TYR A 75 12.24 -28.14 -9.48
N LYS A 76 11.95 -27.61 -10.66
CA LYS A 76 11.03 -28.23 -11.64
C LYS A 76 11.54 -29.55 -12.20
N ILE A 77 12.86 -29.76 -12.24
CA ILE A 77 13.49 -31.01 -12.72
C ILE A 77 13.51 -32.08 -11.62
N THR A 78 13.68 -31.69 -10.35
CA THR A 78 13.68 -32.62 -9.22
C THR A 78 12.29 -33.12 -8.85
N GLU A 79 11.24 -32.29 -8.95
CA GLU A 79 9.86 -32.75 -8.74
C GLU A 79 9.40 -33.79 -9.76
N LYS A 80 9.89 -33.77 -11.00
CA LYS A 80 9.61 -34.82 -12.00
C LYS A 80 10.23 -36.18 -11.66
N LYS A 81 11.21 -36.25 -10.75
CA LYS A 81 11.84 -37.52 -10.31
C LYS A 81 11.19 -38.16 -9.08
N TYR A 82 10.31 -37.44 -8.36
CA TYR A 82 9.74 -37.88 -7.08
C TYR A 82 8.24 -38.17 -7.06
N SER A 83 7.56 -38.17 -8.19
CA SER A 83 6.12 -38.53 -8.26
C SER A 83 5.86 -40.04 -8.23
N GLY A 84 6.60 -40.73 -7.40
CA GLY A 84 6.39 -42.18 -7.20
C GLY A 84 7.10 -42.67 -5.96
N ARG A 85 6.58 -42.33 -4.79
CA ARG A 85 6.65 -43.16 -3.56
C ARG A 85 6.04 -42.48 -2.34
N ASN A 86 5.38 -43.28 -1.54
CA ASN A 86 4.62 -43.06 -0.32
C ASN A 86 5.18 -42.03 0.69
N SER A 87 4.20 -41.40 1.39
CA SER A 87 4.34 -40.57 2.57
C SER A 87 5.42 -41.04 3.56
N ILE A 88 6.38 -40.17 3.84
CA ILE A 88 7.25 -40.28 5.01
C ILE A 88 7.21 -38.93 5.74
N ASP A 89 6.79 -38.98 7.01
CA ASP A 89 6.85 -37.91 7.99
C ASP A 89 8.28 -37.39 8.11
N ILE A 90 8.52 -36.14 7.78
CA ILE A 90 9.79 -35.41 8.06
C ILE A 90 9.49 -34.33 9.09
N LYS A 91 9.85 -34.59 10.35
CA LYS A 91 10.00 -33.54 11.36
C LYS A 91 11.28 -32.76 11.07
N PRO A 92 11.25 -31.44 10.92
CA PRO A 92 12.48 -30.65 10.77
C PRO A 92 13.26 -30.61 12.08
N ASP A 93 14.55 -30.91 12.00
CA ASP A 93 15.48 -30.90 13.13
C ASP A 93 15.86 -29.46 13.50
N LEU A 94 15.35 -29.01 14.65
CA LEU A 94 15.54 -27.65 15.21
C LEU A 94 16.99 -27.31 15.54
N LYS A 95 17.92 -28.26 15.46
CA LYS A 95 19.34 -28.04 15.78
C LYS A 95 20.16 -27.41 14.66
N GLU A 96 19.75 -27.57 13.40
CA GLU A 96 20.47 -26.93 12.28
C GLU A 96 20.13 -25.44 12.12
N LEU A 97 18.94 -25.00 12.56
CA LEU A 97 18.56 -23.60 12.56
C LEU A 97 19.27 -22.75 13.63
N GLN A 98 19.70 -23.37 14.73
CA GLN A 98 20.44 -22.67 15.79
C GLN A 98 21.93 -22.48 15.48
N SER A 99 22.50 -23.29 14.60
CA SER A 99 23.93 -23.16 14.22
C SER A 99 24.17 -22.06 13.19
N SER A 100 23.17 -21.70 12.37
CA SER A 100 23.28 -20.62 11.38
C SER A 100 23.08 -19.22 12.00
N LEU A 101 22.45 -19.12 13.17
CA LEU A 101 22.26 -17.84 13.88
C LEU A 101 23.47 -17.43 14.72
N ASN A 102 24.37 -18.37 15.06
CA ASN A 102 25.53 -18.08 15.91
C ASN A 102 26.84 -17.75 15.14
N SER A 103 26.82 -17.77 13.80
CA SER A 103 28.01 -17.49 13.00
C SER A 103 28.17 -16.02 12.54
N SER A 104 27.23 -15.13 12.89
CA SER A 104 27.28 -13.71 12.49
C SER A 104 27.79 -12.74 13.55
N ALA A 105 28.23 -13.25 14.71
CA ALA A 105 28.73 -12.41 15.80
C ALA A 105 30.23 -12.55 15.98
N SER A 106 31.03 -12.08 15.02
CA SER A 106 32.47 -11.85 15.25
C SER A 106 33.06 -10.96 14.15
N THR A 107 32.98 -9.66 14.31
CA THR A 107 33.92 -8.72 13.70
C THR A 107 34.26 -7.56 14.64
N LYS A 108 35.40 -7.71 15.19
CA LYS A 108 36.44 -6.81 15.72
C LYS A 108 36.12 -5.33 15.97
N ASN A 109 36.29 -4.97 17.26
CA ASN A 109 36.60 -3.65 17.79
C ASN A 109 37.64 -2.87 16.97
N THR A 110 37.29 -1.68 16.54
CA THR A 110 38.24 -0.59 16.32
C THR A 110 37.56 0.77 16.57
N ARG A 111 38.18 1.50 17.50
CA ARG A 111 38.16 2.95 17.72
C ARG A 111 37.01 3.60 18.49
N GLY A 112 37.31 3.85 19.78
CA GLY A 112 36.50 4.57 20.74
C GLY A 112 36.53 6.11 20.66
N THR A 113 36.71 6.71 19.50
CA THR A 113 36.69 8.18 19.36
C THR A 113 35.53 8.71 18.51
N ASP A 114 34.88 7.86 17.73
CA ASP A 114 33.74 8.27 16.88
C ASP A 114 32.39 8.16 17.61
N PHE A 115 32.31 7.36 18.69
CA PHE A 115 31.07 7.17 19.47
C PHE A 115 30.59 8.43 20.20
N ILE A 116 31.51 9.25 20.69
CA ILE A 116 31.16 10.46 21.46
C ILE A 116 30.57 11.57 20.56
N LYS A 117 30.91 11.59 19.28
CA LYS A 117 30.33 12.54 18.32
C LYS A 117 28.92 12.17 17.91
N ILE A 118 28.63 10.88 17.80
CA ILE A 118 27.32 10.37 17.38
C ILE A 118 26.28 10.58 18.51
N GLU A 119 26.65 10.37 19.78
CA GLU A 119 25.74 10.57 20.92
C GLU A 119 25.25 12.02 21.05
N ASN A 120 26.05 13.02 20.66
CA ASN A 120 25.66 14.43 20.70
C ASN A 120 24.76 14.87 19.52
N GLU A 121 24.73 14.14 18.39
CA GLU A 121 23.87 14.46 17.24
C GLU A 121 22.43 13.97 17.40
N PHE A 122 22.21 12.92 18.19
CA PHE A 122 20.89 12.30 18.40
C PHE A 122 20.18 12.76 19.69
N SER A 123 20.47 13.93 20.23
CA SER A 123 19.65 14.49 21.30
C SER A 123 18.36 15.11 20.74
N VAL A 124 17.25 14.99 21.48
CA VAL A 124 15.95 15.57 21.09
C VAL A 124 16.06 17.06 20.77
N SER A 125 16.84 17.82 21.57
CA SER A 125 17.12 19.23 21.34
C SER A 125 17.81 19.47 19.98
N ASN A 126 18.82 18.67 19.62
CA ASN A 126 19.51 18.80 18.35
C ASN A 126 18.61 18.44 17.15
N ILE A 127 17.70 17.50 17.30
CA ILE A 127 16.70 17.13 16.27
C ILE A 127 15.71 18.29 16.07
N ILE A 128 15.28 18.94 17.16
CA ILE A 128 14.33 20.06 17.11
C ILE A 128 15.02 21.33 16.53
N ASP A 129 16.23 21.66 16.98
CA ASP A 129 16.93 22.89 16.61
C ASP A 129 17.76 22.76 15.32
N GLY A 130 18.13 21.55 14.91
CA GLY A 130 18.96 21.28 13.74
C GLY A 130 18.29 21.62 12.44
N GLY A 131 18.59 22.80 11.92
CA GLY A 131 18.21 23.28 10.59
C GLY A 131 19.45 23.49 9.73
N ALA A 132 20.14 22.42 9.31
CA ALA A 132 21.26 22.57 8.37
C ALA A 132 20.72 22.74 6.95
N ASP A 133 21.27 23.72 6.22
CA ASP A 133 20.99 24.00 4.81
C ASP A 133 21.27 22.75 3.96
N ILE A 134 20.21 22.02 3.64
CA ILE A 134 20.28 20.96 2.61
C ILE A 134 20.26 21.66 1.27
N LYS A 135 21.33 21.55 0.51
CA LYS A 135 21.37 22.01 -0.88
C LYS A 135 20.34 21.21 -1.68
N GLN A 136 19.26 21.87 -2.07
CA GLN A 136 18.26 21.35 -2.99
C GLN A 136 18.91 21.10 -4.36
N GLU A 137 18.93 19.84 -4.79
CA GLU A 137 19.21 19.52 -6.18
C GLU A 137 17.90 19.45 -6.98
N ASN A 138 17.75 20.42 -7.88
CA ASN A 138 17.09 20.44 -9.20
C ASN A 138 15.61 20.07 -9.39
N SER A 139 14.76 19.92 -8.40
CA SER A 139 13.32 20.13 -8.59
C SER A 139 12.90 21.37 -7.86
N SER A 140 12.27 22.34 -8.53
CA SER A 140 11.77 23.52 -7.85
C SER A 140 10.64 23.08 -6.90
N SER A 141 10.77 23.40 -5.62
CA SER A 141 9.73 23.15 -4.62
C SER A 141 8.39 23.71 -5.11
N GLY A 142 7.35 22.88 -5.16
CA GLY A 142 6.02 23.22 -5.65
C GLY A 142 5.72 22.81 -7.09
N ASP A 143 6.67 22.16 -7.80
CA ASP A 143 6.38 21.58 -9.11
C ASP A 143 5.34 20.47 -8.99
N VAL A 144 4.40 20.45 -9.94
CA VAL A 144 3.29 19.49 -9.96
C VAL A 144 3.77 18.18 -10.59
N ALA A 145 3.73 17.10 -9.82
CA ALA A 145 4.03 15.74 -10.30
C ALA A 145 2.83 15.13 -11.04
N CYS A 146 1.61 15.30 -10.49
CA CYS A 146 0.36 14.95 -11.16
C CYS A 146 -0.79 15.78 -10.60
N ASP A 147 -1.85 15.98 -11.40
CA ASP A 147 -3.01 16.78 -11.03
C ASP A 147 -4.33 16.19 -11.54
N PHE A 148 -5.42 16.59 -10.88
CA PHE A 148 -6.79 16.28 -11.23
C PHE A 148 -7.69 17.47 -10.92
N GLY A 149 -8.61 17.81 -11.80
CA GLY A 149 -9.56 18.91 -11.60
C GLY A 149 -8.91 20.29 -11.57
N ARG A 150 -7.75 20.48 -12.20
CA ARG A 150 -7.05 21.77 -12.28
C ARG A 150 -7.91 22.85 -12.95
N GLY A 151 -7.96 24.04 -12.34
CA GLY A 151 -8.76 25.15 -12.84
C GLY A 151 -10.23 25.10 -12.43
N ASN A 152 -10.67 24.11 -11.64
CA ASN A 152 -12.00 24.08 -11.07
C ASN A 152 -12.19 25.22 -10.04
N VAL A 153 -13.44 25.66 -9.86
CA VAL A 153 -13.83 26.66 -8.84
C VAL A 153 -13.34 26.27 -7.43
N VAL A 154 -13.19 24.96 -7.18
CA VAL A 154 -12.67 24.38 -5.94
C VAL A 154 -11.31 24.96 -5.53
N GLU A 155 -10.41 25.21 -6.49
CA GLU A 155 -9.05 25.71 -6.20
C GLU A 155 -9.03 27.14 -5.68
N SER A 156 -9.96 27.97 -6.13
CA SER A 156 -10.04 29.40 -5.78
C SER A 156 -10.89 29.67 -4.54
N SER A 157 -11.63 28.68 -4.05
CA SER A 157 -12.47 28.83 -2.87
C SER A 157 -11.65 28.88 -1.58
N PRO A 158 -12.07 29.66 -0.55
CA PRO A 158 -11.36 29.71 0.71
C PRO A 158 -11.44 28.40 1.48
N SER A 159 -10.36 28.05 2.20
CA SER A 159 -10.36 26.87 3.07
C SER A 159 -11.30 27.06 4.27
N ILE A 160 -12.04 26.01 4.60
CA ILE A 160 -12.96 25.99 5.76
C ILE A 160 -12.23 25.52 7.02
N SER A 161 -12.80 25.87 8.19
CA SER A 161 -12.44 25.27 9.47
C SER A 161 -13.29 24.01 9.66
N VAL A 162 -12.65 22.89 10.03
CA VAL A 162 -13.31 21.61 10.29
C VAL A 162 -13.83 21.58 11.70
N GLU A 163 -15.13 21.30 11.85
CA GLU A 163 -15.77 21.20 13.17
C GLU A 163 -15.57 19.82 13.79
N SER A 164 -15.72 18.75 13.00
CA SER A 164 -15.63 17.39 13.51
C SER A 164 -14.83 16.47 12.60
N LEU A 165 -13.99 15.63 13.22
CA LEU A 165 -13.33 14.50 12.59
C LEU A 165 -13.61 13.25 13.44
N GLN A 166 -14.08 12.19 12.81
CA GLN A 166 -14.41 10.93 13.46
C GLN A 166 -13.66 9.77 12.82
N LEU A 167 -12.90 9.02 13.62
CA LEU A 167 -12.28 7.78 13.22
C LEU A 167 -13.27 6.63 13.34
N SER A 168 -13.54 5.91 12.25
CA SER A 168 -14.62 4.93 12.19
C SER A 168 -14.35 3.63 12.96
N ASN A 169 -13.10 3.24 13.15
CA ASN A 169 -12.73 1.90 13.64
C ASN A 169 -12.03 1.88 15.00
N GLN A 170 -12.04 2.99 15.76
CA GLN A 170 -11.33 3.04 17.06
C GLN A 170 -11.86 2.03 18.09
N GLU A 171 -13.14 1.77 18.12
CA GLU A 171 -13.75 0.82 19.07
C GLU A 171 -13.26 -0.62 18.86
N LEU A 172 -12.98 -1.00 17.62
CA LEU A 172 -12.49 -2.34 17.28
C LEU A 172 -11.09 -2.62 17.85
N TRP A 173 -10.31 -1.56 18.11
CA TRP A 173 -8.97 -1.67 18.66
C TRP A 173 -8.91 -1.78 20.20
N LYS A 174 -10.01 -1.53 20.90
CA LYS A 174 -10.02 -1.57 22.38
C LYS A 174 -9.77 -2.96 22.96
N ASN A 175 -10.16 -4.01 22.24
CA ASN A 175 -10.10 -5.40 22.70
C ASN A 175 -9.53 -6.34 21.63
N PHE A 176 -8.58 -5.89 20.82
CA PHE A 176 -7.99 -6.75 19.80
C PHE A 176 -7.07 -7.80 20.41
N ILE A 177 -7.06 -9.00 19.82
CA ILE A 177 -6.21 -10.13 20.21
C ILE A 177 -5.49 -10.63 18.96
N PHE A 178 -4.17 -10.68 19.01
CA PHE A 178 -3.36 -11.20 17.92
C PHE A 178 -3.50 -12.72 17.75
N GLY A 179 -3.41 -13.17 16.50
CA GLY A 179 -3.17 -14.59 16.18
C GLY A 179 -4.36 -15.52 16.29
N GLN A 180 -5.57 -15.04 16.55
CA GLN A 180 -6.77 -15.89 16.51
C GLN A 180 -7.36 -15.96 15.10
N VAL A 181 -7.15 -17.07 14.40
CA VAL A 181 -7.76 -17.30 13.09
C VAL A 181 -9.18 -17.82 13.27
N ASN A 182 -10.17 -17.08 12.78
CA ASN A 182 -11.55 -17.52 12.73
C ASN A 182 -11.96 -17.76 11.26
N TYR A 183 -11.79 -19.01 10.79
CA TYR A 183 -12.12 -19.41 9.41
C TYR A 183 -13.58 -19.10 9.02
N ARG A 184 -14.52 -19.16 9.96
CA ARG A 184 -15.94 -18.84 9.69
C ARG A 184 -16.12 -17.39 9.27
N ARG A 185 -15.42 -16.44 9.91
CA ARG A 185 -15.48 -15.02 9.53
C ARG A 185 -14.94 -14.78 8.12
N PHE A 186 -13.91 -15.53 7.71
CA PHE A 186 -13.39 -15.45 6.36
C PHE A 186 -14.40 -15.98 5.34
N ASP A 187 -15.03 -17.13 5.61
CA ASP A 187 -16.07 -17.68 4.75
C ASP A 187 -17.29 -16.75 4.64
N ASP A 188 -17.69 -16.11 5.74
CA ASP A 188 -18.78 -15.13 5.75
C ASP A 188 -18.41 -13.90 4.88
N HIS A 189 -17.19 -13.40 5.00
CA HIS A 189 -16.72 -12.30 4.15
C HIS A 189 -16.69 -12.67 2.66
N VAL A 190 -16.23 -13.87 2.32
CA VAL A 190 -16.25 -14.38 0.94
C VAL A 190 -17.69 -14.46 0.42
N ARG A 191 -18.65 -14.96 1.25
CA ARG A 191 -20.07 -15.02 0.87
C ARG A 191 -20.65 -13.64 0.62
N GLU A 192 -20.40 -12.67 1.51
CA GLU A 192 -20.85 -11.28 1.32
C GLU A 192 -20.37 -10.71 -0.03
N LEU A 193 -19.08 -10.87 -0.36
CA LEU A 193 -18.55 -10.41 -1.65
C LEU A 193 -19.20 -11.12 -2.84
N VAL A 194 -19.40 -12.44 -2.74
CA VAL A 194 -20.04 -13.23 -3.79
C VAL A 194 -21.49 -12.80 -4.00
N ASP A 195 -22.25 -12.63 -2.92
CA ASP A 195 -23.67 -12.23 -2.98
C ASP A 195 -23.82 -10.85 -3.64
N ASP A 196 -22.93 -9.91 -3.34
CA ASP A 196 -22.95 -8.60 -3.96
C ASP A 196 -22.51 -8.62 -5.43
N ILE A 197 -21.55 -9.46 -5.80
CA ILE A 197 -21.18 -9.67 -7.20
C ILE A 197 -22.37 -10.25 -7.98
N VAL A 198 -23.08 -11.24 -7.40
CA VAL A 198 -24.26 -11.86 -7.99
C VAL A 198 -25.38 -10.84 -8.17
N GLN A 199 -25.70 -10.09 -7.12
CA GLN A 199 -26.74 -9.07 -7.15
C GLN A 199 -26.45 -7.98 -8.17
N ARG A 200 -25.20 -7.48 -8.21
CA ARG A 200 -24.78 -6.40 -9.11
C ARG A 200 -24.86 -6.77 -10.59
N ASN A 201 -24.72 -8.05 -10.90
CA ASN A 201 -24.68 -8.55 -12.29
C ASN A 201 -25.95 -9.34 -12.67
N ASP A 202 -27.01 -9.32 -11.86
CA ASP A 202 -28.25 -10.04 -12.07
C ASP A 202 -28.04 -11.54 -12.40
N LEU A 203 -27.10 -12.18 -11.70
CA LEU A 203 -26.78 -13.58 -11.94
C LEU A 203 -27.81 -14.51 -11.25
N PRO A 204 -28.09 -15.69 -11.82
CA PRO A 204 -29.11 -16.62 -11.32
C PRO A 204 -28.76 -17.29 -9.98
N GLY A 205 -27.62 -16.96 -9.40
CA GLY A 205 -27.10 -17.57 -8.19
C GLY A 205 -25.80 -18.33 -8.47
N VAL A 206 -25.21 -18.86 -7.42
CA VAL A 206 -23.92 -19.57 -7.47
C VAL A 206 -24.13 -21.02 -7.07
N SER A 207 -23.69 -21.95 -7.91
CA SER A 207 -23.67 -23.38 -7.63
C SER A 207 -22.41 -23.75 -6.83
N PRO A 208 -22.51 -24.67 -5.87
CA PRO A 208 -21.33 -25.25 -5.22
C PRO A 208 -20.39 -25.91 -6.25
N LEU A 209 -19.09 -25.92 -6.00
CA LEU A 209 -18.13 -26.63 -6.86
C LEU A 209 -18.42 -28.11 -6.99
N SER A 210 -19.06 -28.75 -5.98
CA SER A 210 -19.53 -30.12 -6.04
C SER A 210 -20.51 -30.36 -7.18
N ASP A 211 -21.29 -29.36 -7.57
CA ASP A 211 -22.35 -29.45 -8.58
C ASP A 211 -21.83 -29.17 -9.99
N MET A 212 -20.53 -28.95 -10.15
CA MET A 212 -19.88 -28.67 -11.43
C MET A 212 -20.15 -29.77 -12.49
N HIS A 213 -20.40 -31.02 -12.05
CA HIS A 213 -20.77 -32.13 -12.92
C HIS A 213 -22.14 -31.96 -13.60
N LEU A 214 -22.99 -31.06 -13.08
CA LEU A 214 -24.28 -30.71 -13.68
C LEU A 214 -24.14 -29.77 -14.87
N ALA A 215 -23.00 -29.11 -15.01
CA ALA A 215 -22.69 -28.27 -16.15
C ALA A 215 -22.29 -29.16 -17.34
N THR A 216 -22.86 -28.87 -18.51
CA THR A 216 -22.51 -29.50 -19.79
C THR A 216 -22.07 -28.42 -20.78
N ASP A 217 -21.66 -28.81 -21.99
CA ASP A 217 -21.36 -27.84 -23.06
C ASP A 217 -22.55 -26.94 -23.39
N GLU A 218 -23.79 -27.40 -23.15
CA GLU A 218 -25.02 -26.65 -23.40
C GLU A 218 -25.55 -25.93 -22.17
N THR A 219 -25.22 -26.40 -20.95
CA THR A 219 -25.75 -25.86 -19.69
C THR A 219 -24.68 -25.05 -18.98
N GLN A 220 -24.84 -23.72 -19.00
CA GLN A 220 -23.98 -22.80 -18.26
C GLN A 220 -24.36 -22.79 -16.79
N ILE A 221 -23.34 -22.88 -15.91
CA ILE A 221 -23.48 -22.64 -14.48
C ILE A 221 -22.57 -21.51 -14.01
N THR A 222 -22.84 -21.03 -12.80
CA THR A 222 -22.05 -19.99 -12.14
C THR A 222 -21.45 -20.56 -10.87
N ILE A 223 -20.15 -20.46 -10.70
CA ILE A 223 -19.39 -20.90 -9.53
C ILE A 223 -18.61 -19.76 -8.93
N SER A 224 -18.21 -19.85 -7.64
CA SER A 224 -17.44 -18.81 -6.96
C SER A 224 -16.29 -19.36 -6.17
N GLY A 225 -15.31 -18.51 -5.91
CA GLY A 225 -14.15 -18.83 -5.09
C GLY A 225 -13.04 -17.79 -5.18
N SER A 226 -11.89 -18.12 -4.63
CA SER A 226 -10.67 -17.32 -4.73
C SER A 226 -9.78 -17.81 -5.89
N LEU A 227 -9.23 -16.88 -6.66
CA LEU A 227 -8.33 -17.19 -7.76
C LEU A 227 -6.96 -17.63 -7.25
N LYS A 228 -6.41 -18.68 -7.82
CA LYS A 228 -5.08 -19.21 -7.51
C LYS A 228 -4.30 -19.42 -8.81
N LEU A 229 -3.02 -19.09 -8.80
CA LEU A 229 -2.11 -19.44 -9.88
C LEU A 229 -1.19 -20.57 -9.41
N ILE A 230 -1.31 -21.76 -10.00
CA ILE A 230 -0.51 -22.92 -9.66
C ILE A 230 0.17 -23.40 -10.94
N LYS A 231 1.50 -23.39 -10.99
CA LYS A 231 2.29 -23.81 -12.17
C LYS A 231 1.89 -23.09 -13.48
N LYS A 232 1.62 -21.78 -13.41
CA LYS A 232 1.13 -20.94 -14.50
C LYS A 232 -0.28 -21.29 -15.02
N GLU A 233 -1.01 -22.13 -14.33
CA GLU A 233 -2.40 -22.45 -14.61
C GLU A 233 -3.31 -21.81 -13.57
N MET A 234 -4.45 -21.30 -14.00
CA MET A 234 -5.39 -20.60 -13.14
C MET A 234 -6.43 -21.58 -12.57
N PHE A 235 -6.66 -21.47 -11.28
CA PHE A 235 -7.64 -22.25 -10.55
C PHE A 235 -8.60 -21.35 -9.79
N LEU A 236 -9.84 -21.82 -9.64
CA LEU A 236 -10.80 -21.29 -8.68
C LEU A 236 -10.82 -22.22 -7.47
N SER A 237 -10.56 -21.69 -6.29
CA SER A 237 -10.49 -22.43 -5.03
C SER A 237 -11.63 -22.03 -4.10
N SER A 238 -12.29 -23.00 -3.51
CA SER A 238 -13.28 -22.84 -2.44
C SER A 238 -12.95 -23.77 -1.27
N PRO A 239 -13.61 -23.65 -0.11
CA PRO A 239 -13.43 -24.60 1.00
C PRO A 239 -13.70 -26.06 0.64
N TYR A 240 -14.46 -26.32 -0.43
CA TYR A 240 -14.89 -27.65 -0.87
C TYR A 240 -14.05 -28.22 -2.01
N GLY A 241 -13.01 -27.54 -2.46
CA GLY A 241 -12.15 -28.00 -3.53
C GLY A 241 -11.63 -26.89 -4.44
N TYR A 242 -11.02 -27.29 -5.54
CA TYR A 242 -10.52 -26.37 -6.55
C TYR A 242 -10.79 -26.93 -7.95
N VAL A 243 -10.95 -26.04 -8.93
CA VAL A 243 -11.14 -26.39 -10.32
C VAL A 243 -10.21 -25.55 -11.20
N LYS A 244 -9.61 -26.18 -12.20
CA LYS A 244 -8.82 -25.48 -13.21
C LYS A 244 -9.71 -24.66 -14.12
N LEU A 245 -9.34 -23.41 -14.39
CA LEU A 245 -10.05 -22.51 -15.28
C LEU A 245 -9.39 -22.45 -16.66
N ASP A 246 -10.20 -22.61 -17.71
CA ASP A 246 -9.79 -22.40 -19.09
C ASP A 246 -10.45 -21.12 -19.64
N PHE A 247 -9.64 -20.14 -19.98
CA PHE A 247 -10.07 -18.83 -20.48
C PHE A 247 -10.09 -18.75 -22.02
N SER A 248 -9.92 -19.85 -22.74
CA SER A 248 -9.87 -19.86 -24.21
C SER A 248 -11.15 -19.32 -24.87
N GLU A 249 -12.30 -19.46 -24.22
CA GLU A 249 -13.60 -18.95 -24.68
C GLU A 249 -14.00 -17.63 -24.00
N ALA A 250 -13.22 -17.17 -23.02
CA ALA A 250 -13.48 -15.90 -22.37
C ALA A 250 -13.16 -14.74 -23.32
N GLY A 251 -14.08 -13.81 -23.43
CA GLY A 251 -13.86 -12.57 -24.16
C GLY A 251 -12.84 -11.67 -23.46
N HIS A 252 -13.18 -10.42 -23.20
CA HIS A 252 -12.34 -9.52 -22.42
C HIS A 252 -12.27 -9.97 -20.95
N VAL A 253 -11.08 -10.34 -20.49
CA VAL A 253 -10.83 -10.69 -19.09
C VAL A 253 -10.35 -9.44 -18.34
N GLN A 254 -11.05 -9.11 -17.26
CA GLN A 254 -10.68 -8.00 -16.37
C GLN A 254 -9.33 -8.25 -15.67
N PRO A 255 -8.67 -7.22 -15.12
CA PRO A 255 -7.47 -7.40 -14.33
C PRO A 255 -7.71 -8.33 -13.13
N LEU A 256 -6.89 -9.36 -12.99
CA LEU A 256 -6.98 -10.38 -11.95
C LEU A 256 -5.71 -10.41 -11.11
N PHE A 257 -5.86 -10.78 -9.84
CA PHE A 257 -4.74 -10.97 -8.92
C PHE A 257 -4.94 -12.22 -8.02
N MET A 258 -3.86 -12.64 -7.39
CA MET A 258 -3.84 -13.81 -6.51
C MET A 258 -4.76 -13.65 -5.30
N ASN A 259 -5.57 -14.67 -5.03
CA ASN A 259 -6.57 -14.72 -3.96
C ASN A 259 -7.75 -13.77 -4.14
N GLN A 260 -7.91 -13.13 -5.28
CA GLN A 260 -9.09 -12.33 -5.61
C GLN A 260 -10.35 -13.20 -5.53
N ILE A 261 -11.40 -12.68 -4.91
CA ILE A 261 -12.71 -13.32 -4.90
C ILE A 261 -13.39 -13.05 -6.24
N ALA A 262 -13.85 -14.11 -6.88
CA ALA A 262 -14.48 -14.03 -8.20
C ALA A 262 -15.70 -14.96 -8.29
N VAL A 263 -16.64 -14.54 -9.15
CA VAL A 263 -17.76 -15.34 -9.62
C VAL A 263 -17.53 -15.63 -11.11
N VAL A 264 -17.57 -16.89 -11.48
CA VAL A 264 -17.20 -17.35 -12.82
C VAL A 264 -18.39 -18.07 -13.45
N ALA A 265 -18.83 -17.60 -14.62
CA ALA A 265 -19.86 -18.24 -15.41
C ALA A 265 -19.23 -18.99 -16.59
N GLY A 266 -19.64 -20.22 -16.80
CA GLY A 266 -19.08 -21.07 -17.85
C GLY A 266 -19.70 -22.46 -17.90
N THR A 267 -19.01 -23.37 -18.57
CA THR A 267 -19.45 -24.75 -18.83
C THR A 267 -18.37 -25.76 -18.41
N ASN A 268 -18.80 -26.99 -18.15
CA ASN A 268 -17.90 -28.11 -17.89
C ASN A 268 -18.10 -29.18 -18.98
N PRO A 269 -17.20 -29.31 -19.95
CA PRO A 269 -17.33 -30.27 -21.04
C PRO A 269 -17.02 -31.73 -20.62
N GLY A 270 -17.12 -32.06 -19.34
CA GLY A 270 -16.79 -33.39 -18.84
C GLY A 270 -15.29 -33.63 -18.62
N THR A 271 -14.49 -32.54 -18.56
CA THR A 271 -13.06 -32.55 -18.27
C THR A 271 -12.81 -32.05 -16.85
N GLU A 272 -11.57 -32.14 -16.37
CA GLU A 272 -11.14 -31.54 -15.10
C GLU A 272 -11.03 -30.01 -15.16
N MET A 273 -11.40 -29.40 -16.28
CA MET A 273 -11.30 -27.96 -16.53
C MET A 273 -12.68 -27.33 -16.70
N PHE A 274 -12.86 -26.15 -16.13
CA PHE A 274 -14.04 -25.34 -16.29
C PHE A 274 -13.78 -24.27 -17.37
N LYS A 275 -14.53 -24.31 -18.47
CA LYS A 275 -14.45 -23.34 -19.56
C LYS A 275 -15.13 -22.06 -19.16
N VAL A 276 -14.33 -21.02 -18.97
CA VAL A 276 -14.79 -19.69 -18.54
C VAL A 276 -15.36 -18.93 -19.74
N ARG A 277 -16.61 -18.48 -19.64
CA ARG A 277 -17.22 -17.54 -20.58
C ARG A 277 -17.18 -16.10 -20.07
N LYS A 278 -17.43 -15.92 -18.76
CA LYS A 278 -17.36 -14.62 -18.10
C LYS A 278 -16.82 -14.76 -16.68
N ILE A 279 -16.09 -13.74 -16.23
CA ILE A 279 -15.63 -13.61 -14.86
C ILE A 279 -16.09 -12.25 -14.29
N PHE A 280 -16.55 -12.25 -13.05
CA PHE A 280 -17.10 -11.10 -12.35
C PHE A 280 -16.36 -10.95 -11.02
N THR A 281 -15.83 -9.75 -10.75
CA THR A 281 -15.01 -9.46 -9.56
C THR A 281 -15.43 -8.19 -8.83
N ASN A 282 -16.37 -7.42 -9.41
CA ASN A 282 -16.79 -6.13 -8.87
C ASN A 282 -17.90 -6.31 -7.81
N ALA A 283 -17.50 -6.17 -6.53
CA ALA A 283 -18.37 -6.10 -5.38
C ALA A 283 -18.44 -4.69 -4.76
N SER A 284 -18.04 -3.63 -5.50
CA SER A 284 -17.93 -2.28 -4.94
C SER A 284 -19.25 -1.82 -4.28
N LEU A 285 -19.09 -1.11 -3.17
CA LEU A 285 -20.21 -0.49 -2.47
C LEU A 285 -20.62 0.84 -3.11
N PRO A 286 -21.86 1.31 -2.90
CA PRO A 286 -22.23 2.65 -3.30
C PRO A 286 -21.42 3.71 -2.54
N LEU A 287 -21.33 4.91 -3.10
CA LEU A 287 -20.80 6.07 -2.41
C LEU A 287 -21.73 6.50 -1.25
N PRO A 288 -21.23 7.23 -0.23
CA PRO A 288 -22.08 7.83 0.78
C PRO A 288 -23.11 8.75 0.14
N THR A 289 -24.35 8.71 0.62
CA THR A 289 -25.44 9.55 0.10
C THR A 289 -25.52 10.92 0.79
N GLN A 290 -24.85 11.07 1.94
CA GLN A 290 -24.80 12.33 2.66
C GLN A 290 -23.87 13.29 1.95
N LEU A 291 -24.34 14.52 1.72
CA LEU A 291 -23.51 15.59 1.18
C LEU A 291 -22.63 16.20 2.26
N PRO A 292 -21.54 16.92 1.88
CA PRO A 292 -20.75 17.71 2.80
C PRO A 292 -21.64 18.60 3.69
N SER A 293 -21.32 18.74 4.96
CA SER A 293 -22.08 19.56 5.90
C SER A 293 -21.88 21.07 5.71
N PHE A 294 -20.80 21.47 5.01
CA PHE A 294 -20.52 22.87 4.68
C PHE A 294 -21.11 23.26 3.31
N CYS A 295 -21.56 24.50 3.20
CA CYS A 295 -22.22 25.00 2.00
C CYS A 295 -21.31 25.89 1.13
N GLN A 296 -20.19 26.36 1.64
CA GLN A 296 -19.26 27.25 0.95
C GLN A 296 -17.81 26.97 1.34
N GLY A 297 -16.88 27.35 0.47
CA GLY A 297 -15.46 27.07 0.68
C GLY A 297 -15.03 25.68 0.26
N ASN A 298 -13.82 25.31 0.63
CA ASN A 298 -13.28 23.97 0.39
C ASN A 298 -12.65 23.38 1.65
N LEU A 299 -12.77 22.08 1.80
CA LEU A 299 -11.99 21.28 2.71
C LEU A 299 -10.59 21.09 2.08
N ASN A 300 -9.58 21.76 2.63
CA ASN A 300 -8.22 21.68 2.15
C ASN A 300 -7.43 20.65 2.96
N MET A 301 -7.14 19.49 2.36
CA MET A 301 -6.45 18.38 2.98
C MET A 301 -5.04 18.23 2.40
N MET A 302 -4.02 18.30 3.26
CA MET A 302 -2.63 18.09 2.90
C MET A 302 -2.13 16.76 3.42
N ILE A 303 -1.45 15.98 2.58
CA ILE A 303 -1.09 14.60 2.85
C ILE A 303 0.41 14.40 2.61
N ALA A 304 1.11 13.83 3.58
CA ALA A 304 2.49 13.39 3.43
C ALA A 304 2.67 11.97 3.93
N ALA A 305 3.58 11.24 3.32
CA ALA A 305 3.92 9.88 3.73
C ALA A 305 5.39 9.77 4.09
N GLY A 306 5.66 9.02 5.17
CA GLY A 306 6.99 8.75 5.68
C GLY A 306 7.80 7.73 4.86
N PRO A 307 8.99 7.38 5.39
CA PRO A 307 9.55 7.77 6.69
C PRO A 307 9.94 9.27 6.72
N PHE A 308 9.64 9.95 7.84
CA PHE A 308 9.99 11.35 8.00
C PHE A 308 11.34 11.53 8.72
N PHE A 309 11.68 10.57 9.58
CA PHE A 309 12.93 10.51 10.30
C PHE A 309 13.63 9.18 10.03
N SER A 310 14.87 9.28 9.61
CA SER A 310 15.75 8.13 9.34
C SER A 310 17.16 8.45 9.81
N GLU A 311 18.03 7.43 9.85
CA GLU A 311 19.46 7.59 10.19
C GLU A 311 20.12 8.71 9.37
N SER A 312 19.76 8.79 8.10
CA SER A 312 20.28 9.75 7.15
C SER A 312 19.53 11.10 7.15
N SER A 313 18.29 11.18 7.72
CA SER A 313 17.51 12.42 7.88
C SER A 313 17.03 12.59 9.33
N PRO A 314 17.94 12.77 10.28
CA PRO A 314 17.58 12.79 11.71
C PRO A 314 16.79 14.06 12.11
N HIS A 315 16.86 15.12 11.34
CA HIS A 315 16.28 16.42 11.71
C HIS A 315 14.86 16.66 11.18
N GLY A 316 14.31 15.75 10.35
CA GLY A 316 12.96 15.86 9.81
C GLY A 316 12.69 17.15 9.02
N VAL A 317 13.69 17.67 8.29
CA VAL A 317 13.62 18.96 7.58
C VAL A 317 12.46 18.99 6.60
N PHE A 318 12.25 17.90 5.85
CA PHE A 318 11.17 17.85 4.87
C PHE A 318 9.78 17.88 5.54
N LEU A 319 9.62 17.23 6.70
CA LEU A 319 8.38 17.31 7.47
C LEU A 319 8.14 18.72 8.01
N LYS A 320 9.18 19.40 8.52
CA LYS A 320 9.09 20.82 8.95
C LYS A 320 8.67 21.73 7.78
N ASN A 321 9.28 21.55 6.60
CA ASN A 321 8.92 22.29 5.39
C ASN A 321 7.48 22.00 4.95
N PHE A 322 7.04 20.74 5.03
CA PHE A 322 5.68 20.36 4.72
C PHE A 322 4.66 21.01 5.67
N ILE A 323 4.92 21.02 6.98
CA ILE A 323 4.06 21.73 7.95
C ILE A 323 4.02 23.23 7.66
N GLN A 324 5.14 23.84 7.30
CA GLN A 324 5.15 25.26 6.89
C GLN A 324 4.26 25.50 5.65
N LYS A 325 4.33 24.62 4.63
CA LYS A 325 3.44 24.68 3.47
C LYS A 325 1.97 24.45 3.85
N ALA A 326 1.69 23.60 4.83
CA ALA A 326 0.33 23.38 5.33
C ALA A 326 -0.23 24.67 5.99
N ILE A 327 0.60 25.40 6.71
CA ILE A 327 0.24 26.71 7.28
C ILE A 327 -0.04 27.72 6.15
N GLU A 328 0.87 27.85 5.19
CA GLU A 328 0.76 28.79 4.07
C GLU A 328 -0.48 28.53 3.20
N SER A 329 -0.80 27.27 2.96
CA SER A 329 -1.99 26.85 2.19
C SER A 329 -3.28 26.88 3.00
N ARG A 330 -3.23 27.19 4.31
CA ARG A 330 -4.36 27.17 5.25
C ARG A 330 -5.05 25.79 5.27
N ALA A 331 -4.26 24.75 5.48
CA ALA A 331 -4.78 23.39 5.51
C ALA A 331 -5.84 23.23 6.60
N SER A 332 -6.99 22.71 6.23
CA SER A 332 -8.06 22.31 7.18
C SER A 332 -7.73 20.99 7.86
N VAL A 333 -7.05 20.09 7.11
CA VAL A 333 -6.66 18.76 7.57
C VAL A 333 -5.26 18.43 7.08
N VAL A 334 -4.46 17.83 7.95
CA VAL A 334 -3.15 17.28 7.64
C VAL A 334 -3.17 15.78 7.92
N VAL A 335 -2.82 14.96 6.95
CA VAL A 335 -2.74 13.50 7.10
C VAL A 335 -1.28 13.07 6.96
N LEU A 336 -0.74 12.47 8.01
CA LEU A 336 0.62 11.94 8.03
C LEU A 336 0.54 10.42 8.02
N LEU A 337 0.89 9.81 6.89
CA LEU A 337 0.97 8.37 6.71
C LEU A 337 2.31 7.85 7.23
N GLY A 338 2.30 6.91 8.15
CA GLY A 338 3.53 6.31 8.68
C GLY A 338 4.39 5.56 7.63
N PRO A 339 5.61 5.12 8.01
CA PRO A 339 6.23 5.28 9.31
C PRO A 339 6.63 6.73 9.58
N LEU A 340 6.48 7.18 10.82
CA LEU A 340 6.99 8.49 11.22
C LEU A 340 8.49 8.39 11.48
N PHE A 341 8.90 7.44 12.30
CA PHE A 341 10.29 7.12 12.62
C PHE A 341 10.67 5.75 12.05
N GLU A 342 11.69 5.72 11.23
CA GLU A 342 12.25 4.46 10.74
C GLU A 342 12.84 3.63 11.90
N SER A 343 12.78 2.30 11.82
CA SER A 343 13.20 1.40 12.90
C SER A 343 14.66 1.62 13.33
N ASP A 344 15.56 1.83 12.36
CA ASP A 344 17.00 2.04 12.65
C ASP A 344 17.23 3.37 13.35
N PHE A 345 16.55 4.43 12.93
CA PHE A 345 16.58 5.72 13.61
C PHE A 345 16.04 5.61 15.04
N GLY A 346 14.90 4.93 15.23
CA GLY A 346 14.32 4.69 16.54
C GLY A 346 15.25 3.90 17.48
N ALA A 347 15.97 2.91 16.94
CA ALA A 347 16.95 2.13 17.70
C ALA A 347 18.15 2.99 18.15
N GLN A 348 18.61 3.93 17.32
CA GLN A 348 19.67 4.87 17.68
C GLN A 348 19.19 5.89 18.71
N LEU A 349 18.00 6.46 18.51
CA LEU A 349 17.41 7.41 19.45
C LEU A 349 17.21 6.78 20.83
N ASN A 350 16.74 5.55 20.90
CA ASN A 350 16.54 4.81 22.15
C ASN A 350 17.86 4.50 22.88
N LYS A 351 18.98 4.36 22.15
CA LYS A 351 20.31 4.21 22.76
C LYS A 351 20.90 5.54 23.26
N ALA A 352 20.60 6.64 22.57
CA ALA A 352 21.14 7.96 22.87
C ALA A 352 20.42 8.67 24.03
N THR A 353 19.24 8.20 24.43
CA THR A 353 18.43 8.84 25.47
C THR A 353 17.98 7.84 26.55
N SER A 354 17.93 8.30 27.79
CA SER A 354 17.36 7.56 28.93
C SER A 354 15.82 7.68 29.01
N ASP A 355 15.22 8.56 28.22
CA ASP A 355 13.84 8.97 28.39
C ASP A 355 12.82 8.02 27.73
N GLY A 356 13.32 7.07 26.95
CA GLY A 356 12.50 6.12 26.20
C GLY A 356 11.99 6.67 24.86
N LEU A 357 11.85 5.77 23.90
CA LEU A 357 11.52 6.09 22.50
C LEU A 357 10.19 6.86 22.37
N GLN A 358 9.15 6.45 23.11
CA GLN A 358 7.82 7.08 23.02
C GLN A 358 7.84 8.53 23.47
N LYS A 359 8.57 8.86 24.54
CA LYS A 359 8.69 10.26 24.98
C LYS A 359 9.43 11.11 23.95
N CYS A 360 10.53 10.60 23.40
CA CYS A 360 11.25 11.30 22.33
C CYS A 360 10.40 11.53 21.09
N TYR A 361 9.62 10.52 20.70
CA TYR A 361 8.63 10.62 19.62
C TYR A 361 7.66 11.78 19.87
N ASP A 362 7.04 11.81 21.05
CA ASP A 362 6.07 12.82 21.41
C ASP A 362 6.69 14.23 21.45
N ASP A 363 7.88 14.39 22.05
CA ASP A 363 8.56 15.68 22.17
C ASP A 363 8.93 16.26 20.78
N ILE A 364 9.43 15.40 19.89
CA ILE A 364 9.79 15.80 18.52
C ILE A 364 8.53 16.19 17.72
N MET A 365 7.49 15.37 17.78
CA MET A 365 6.26 15.63 17.02
C MET A 365 5.50 16.83 17.59
N GLU A 366 5.47 17.02 18.91
CA GLU A 366 4.91 18.23 19.53
C GLU A 366 5.59 19.49 19.01
N ALA A 367 6.93 19.51 19.00
CA ALA A 367 7.70 20.66 18.51
C ALA A 367 7.40 20.97 17.01
N ILE A 368 7.23 19.93 16.19
CA ILE A 368 6.95 20.10 14.75
C ILE A 368 5.52 20.55 14.50
N LEU A 369 4.54 20.07 15.26
CA LEU A 369 3.12 20.40 15.08
C LEU A 369 2.72 21.74 15.73
N SER A 370 3.44 22.18 16.77
CA SER A 370 3.13 23.42 17.51
C SER A 370 2.99 24.66 16.62
N PRO A 371 3.83 24.90 15.59
CA PRO A 371 3.66 26.06 14.70
C PRO A 371 2.32 26.05 13.94
N LEU A 372 1.80 24.85 13.55
CA LEU A 372 0.52 24.71 12.88
C LEU A 372 -0.64 25.21 13.76
N PHE A 373 -0.62 24.86 15.05
CA PHE A 373 -1.69 25.22 16.00
C PHE A 373 -1.52 26.60 16.61
N SER A 374 -0.32 27.14 16.58
CA SER A 374 -0.05 28.53 17.02
C SER A 374 -0.46 29.58 15.99
N ASN A 375 -0.66 29.18 14.74
CA ASN A 375 -1.05 30.09 13.67
C ASN A 375 -2.57 30.34 13.69
N THR A 376 -2.99 31.60 13.63
CA THR A 376 -4.41 32.00 13.71
C THR A 376 -5.29 31.46 12.58
N GLN A 377 -4.70 31.09 11.45
CA GLN A 377 -5.44 30.57 10.29
C GLN A 377 -5.58 29.05 10.28
N THR A 378 -4.71 28.36 11.02
CA THR A 378 -4.65 26.87 11.06
C THR A 378 -4.82 26.29 12.47
N HIS A 379 -5.09 27.12 13.50
CA HIS A 379 -5.23 26.68 14.89
C HIS A 379 -6.30 25.59 15.09
N ASN A 380 -7.34 25.55 14.23
CA ASN A 380 -8.40 24.52 14.23
C ASN A 380 -8.12 23.35 13.28
N ALA A 381 -6.97 23.33 12.59
CA ALA A 381 -6.63 22.24 11.69
C ALA A 381 -6.68 20.89 12.43
N LYS A 382 -7.09 19.84 11.72
CA LYS A 382 -7.10 18.47 12.24
C LYS A 382 -5.88 17.73 11.68
N VAL A 383 -5.17 17.03 12.55
CA VAL A 383 -4.01 16.21 12.16
C VAL A 383 -4.33 14.76 12.43
N VAL A 384 -4.24 13.92 11.40
CA VAL A 384 -4.40 12.46 11.51
C VAL A 384 -3.04 11.81 11.36
N LEU A 385 -2.58 11.14 12.42
CA LEU A 385 -1.31 10.41 12.47
C LEU A 385 -1.60 8.93 12.29
N LEU A 386 -1.31 8.38 11.10
CA LEU A 386 -1.44 6.95 10.85
C LEU A 386 -0.20 6.20 11.36
N SER A 387 -0.46 5.16 12.12
CA SER A 387 0.58 4.17 12.47
C SER A 387 1.11 3.46 11.24
N SER A 388 2.23 2.78 11.38
CA SER A 388 2.74 1.85 10.37
C SER A 388 3.50 0.72 11.06
N TRP A 389 3.38 -0.50 10.56
CA TRP A 389 4.13 -1.65 11.07
C TRP A 389 5.67 -1.49 10.93
N LYS A 390 6.10 -0.55 10.10
CA LYS A 390 7.51 -0.17 9.90
C LYS A 390 7.98 0.91 10.87
N ASP A 391 7.08 1.51 11.65
CA ASP A 391 7.40 2.59 12.56
C ASP A 391 8.05 2.05 13.83
N ALA A 392 9.12 2.69 14.28
CA ALA A 392 9.84 2.33 15.49
C ALA A 392 8.97 2.38 16.76
N ALA A 393 7.95 3.24 16.80
CA ALA A 393 7.03 3.44 17.91
C ALA A 393 5.70 2.69 17.75
N SER A 394 5.60 1.75 16.80
CA SER A 394 4.38 0.99 16.53
C SER A 394 4.58 -0.51 16.66
N PHE A 395 3.47 -1.26 16.69
CA PHE A 395 3.52 -2.72 16.64
C PHE A 395 3.92 -3.19 15.24
N ALA A 396 4.84 -4.15 15.18
CA ALA A 396 5.27 -4.77 13.93
C ALA A 396 4.23 -5.79 13.42
N CYS A 397 2.99 -5.37 13.23
CA CYS A 397 1.91 -6.17 12.66
C CYS A 397 1.04 -5.31 11.73
N TYR A 398 0.44 -5.92 10.74
CA TYR A 398 -0.50 -5.27 9.83
C TYR A 398 -1.83 -6.04 9.79
N PRO A 399 -2.96 -5.41 9.89
CA PRO A 399 -3.20 -4.00 10.23
C PRO A 399 -2.55 -3.54 11.53
N THR A 400 -2.07 -2.30 11.54
CA THR A 400 -1.34 -1.74 12.65
C THR A 400 -2.27 -0.95 13.57
N PRO A 401 -2.33 -1.24 14.88
CA PRO A 401 -3.16 -0.46 15.80
C PRO A 401 -2.70 0.99 15.89
N PRO A 402 -3.58 1.92 16.33
CA PRO A 402 -3.17 3.29 16.60
C PRO A 402 -2.14 3.33 17.72
N ASN A 403 -1.22 4.28 17.68
CA ASN A 403 -0.29 4.51 18.78
C ASN A 403 -1.06 5.11 19.97
N VAL A 404 -1.51 4.26 20.88
CA VAL A 404 -2.30 4.65 22.06
C VAL A 404 -1.45 5.24 23.19
N GLU A 405 -0.12 5.07 23.14
CA GLU A 405 0.82 5.58 24.14
C GLU A 405 1.19 7.05 23.89
N THR A 406 0.92 7.58 22.70
CA THR A 406 1.23 8.98 22.39
C THR A 406 0.36 9.94 23.19
N ARG A 407 0.99 10.97 23.75
CA ARG A 407 0.32 12.06 24.46
C ARG A 407 -0.20 13.18 23.55
N LEU A 408 0.13 13.16 22.25
CA LEU A 408 -0.20 14.23 21.32
C LEU A 408 -1.69 14.57 21.24
N PRO A 409 -2.64 13.61 21.27
CA PRO A 409 -4.07 13.92 21.35
C PRO A 409 -4.47 14.66 22.64
N ASN A 410 -3.71 14.49 23.73
CA ASN A 410 -3.94 15.20 25.00
C ASN A 410 -3.28 16.59 25.01
N VAL A 411 -2.17 16.75 24.30
CA VAL A 411 -1.47 18.04 24.14
C VAL A 411 -2.25 18.97 23.22
N PHE A 412 -2.84 18.42 22.14
CA PHE A 412 -3.64 19.14 21.15
C PHE A 412 -5.06 18.55 21.07
N PRO A 413 -5.87 18.76 22.13
CA PRO A 413 -7.18 18.10 22.24
C PRO A 413 -8.14 18.52 21.12
N GLY A 414 -8.74 17.51 20.49
CA GLY A 414 -9.65 17.71 19.36
C GLY A 414 -8.99 18.13 18.04
N ASN A 415 -7.65 18.27 18.02
CA ASN A 415 -6.90 18.63 16.83
C ASN A 415 -6.01 17.50 16.33
N VAL A 416 -5.42 16.67 17.19
CA VAL A 416 -4.57 15.55 16.80
C VAL A 416 -5.27 14.21 17.09
N PHE A 417 -5.25 13.31 16.12
CA PHE A 417 -5.88 12.00 16.16
C PHE A 417 -4.86 10.92 15.79
N ALA A 418 -4.61 10.00 16.71
CA ALA A 418 -3.84 8.79 16.43
C ALA A 418 -4.74 7.75 15.74
N ALA A 419 -4.37 7.30 14.57
CA ALA A 419 -5.16 6.40 13.73
C ALA A 419 -4.38 5.11 13.41
N SER A 420 -5.13 4.02 13.19
CA SER A 420 -4.60 2.74 12.72
C SER A 420 -4.15 2.81 11.26
N ASP A 421 -3.39 1.82 10.82
CA ASP A 421 -3.12 1.54 9.42
C ASP A 421 -3.70 0.17 9.03
N PRO A 422 -4.70 0.11 8.13
CA PRO A 422 -5.40 1.23 7.50
C PRO A 422 -6.44 1.88 8.42
N THR A 423 -6.94 3.04 8.00
CA THR A 423 -8.02 3.74 8.71
C THR A 423 -9.08 4.28 7.75
N VAL A 424 -10.30 4.43 8.26
CA VAL A 424 -11.37 5.19 7.61
C VAL A 424 -11.85 6.26 8.58
N PHE A 425 -11.95 7.49 8.11
CA PHE A 425 -12.43 8.60 8.92
C PHE A 425 -13.40 9.47 8.12
N THR A 426 -14.24 10.18 8.85
CA THR A 426 -15.23 11.10 8.27
C THR A 426 -14.96 12.51 8.76
N ILE A 427 -14.95 13.45 7.84
CA ILE A 427 -14.80 14.88 8.07
C ILE A 427 -16.00 15.57 7.42
N ASP A 428 -16.86 16.20 8.22
CA ASP A 428 -18.00 16.96 7.71
C ASP A 428 -18.78 16.20 6.61
N ASN A 429 -19.07 14.92 6.85
CA ASN A 429 -19.70 13.94 5.95
C ASN A 429 -18.83 13.48 4.75
N ILE A 430 -17.61 13.96 4.59
CA ILE A 430 -16.67 13.42 3.62
C ILE A 430 -15.97 12.19 4.22
N THR A 431 -16.16 11.03 3.61
CA THR A 431 -15.51 9.79 4.03
C THR A 431 -14.18 9.63 3.31
N VAL A 432 -13.11 9.52 4.08
CA VAL A 432 -11.73 9.33 3.59
C VAL A 432 -11.20 8.01 4.15
N ALA A 433 -10.61 7.20 3.30
CA ALA A 433 -9.82 6.04 3.73
C ALA A 433 -8.34 6.32 3.50
N ALA A 434 -7.49 5.82 4.39
CA ALA A 434 -6.05 6.01 4.28
C ALA A 434 -5.29 4.72 4.63
N ASN A 435 -4.22 4.45 3.89
CA ASN A 435 -3.36 3.29 4.06
C ASN A 435 -1.89 3.72 3.94
N ALA A 436 -1.10 3.46 4.97
CA ALA A 436 0.34 3.71 4.98
C ALA A 436 1.15 2.52 4.42
N SER A 437 0.58 1.32 4.45
CA SER A 437 1.18 0.13 3.84
C SER A 437 0.99 0.13 2.32
N ASP A 438 1.99 -0.36 1.57
CA ASP A 438 2.02 -0.31 0.10
C ASP A 438 1.15 -1.42 -0.53
N ALA A 439 -0.17 -1.30 -0.37
CA ALA A 439 -1.14 -2.23 -0.97
C ALA A 439 -1.13 -2.20 -2.50
N ILE A 440 -0.75 -1.09 -3.11
CA ILE A 440 -0.70 -0.93 -4.57
C ILE A 440 0.43 -1.77 -5.17
N MET A 441 1.62 -1.75 -4.55
CA MET A 441 2.74 -2.60 -4.96
C MET A 441 2.40 -4.08 -4.77
N ASP A 442 1.81 -4.46 -3.64
CA ASP A 442 1.43 -5.85 -3.39
C ASP A 442 0.39 -6.36 -4.40
N LEU A 443 -0.58 -5.53 -4.78
CA LEU A 443 -1.52 -5.84 -5.86
C LEU A 443 -0.81 -5.99 -7.21
N HIS A 444 0.15 -5.10 -7.51
CA HIS A 444 0.91 -5.19 -8.74
C HIS A 444 1.69 -6.50 -8.82
N VAL A 445 2.43 -6.85 -7.78
CA VAL A 445 3.21 -8.10 -7.70
C VAL A 445 2.30 -9.34 -7.74
N SER A 446 1.10 -9.27 -7.17
CA SER A 446 0.13 -10.37 -7.17
C SER A 446 -0.76 -10.45 -8.42
N SER A 447 -0.59 -9.56 -9.39
CA SER A 447 -1.34 -9.56 -10.66
C SER A 447 -1.09 -10.83 -11.47
N ILE A 448 -2.15 -11.45 -11.99
CA ILE A 448 -2.07 -12.75 -12.68
C ILE A 448 -2.07 -12.57 -14.20
N ASN A 449 -2.85 -11.66 -14.73
CA ASN A 449 -3.04 -11.47 -16.15
C ASN A 449 -2.65 -10.08 -16.62
N GLN A 450 -2.13 -10.02 -17.84
CA GLN A 450 -1.93 -8.75 -18.54
C GLN A 450 -3.28 -8.22 -19.03
N SER A 451 -3.55 -6.97 -18.77
CA SER A 451 -4.71 -6.24 -19.25
C SER A 451 -4.23 -5.05 -20.08
N SER A 452 -4.95 -4.72 -21.13
CA SER A 452 -4.71 -3.50 -21.92
C SER A 452 -5.10 -2.21 -21.17
N GLU A 453 -5.67 -2.33 -19.99
CA GLU A 453 -6.04 -1.20 -19.16
C GLU A 453 -4.79 -0.58 -18.51
N GLU A 454 -4.82 0.74 -18.33
CA GLU A 454 -3.75 1.48 -17.68
C GLU A 454 -3.49 0.94 -16.27
N LEU A 455 -2.22 0.73 -15.94
CA LEU A 455 -1.76 0.02 -14.74
C LEU A 455 -2.43 0.53 -13.45
N PHE A 456 -2.35 1.84 -13.18
CA PHE A 456 -2.85 2.39 -11.91
C PHE A 456 -4.36 2.35 -11.81
N THR A 457 -5.07 2.52 -12.92
CA THR A 457 -6.54 2.38 -12.98
C THR A 457 -6.95 0.96 -12.62
N LYS A 458 -6.28 -0.06 -13.17
CA LYS A 458 -6.59 -1.47 -12.84
C LYS A 458 -6.32 -1.79 -11.37
N LEU A 459 -5.22 -1.30 -10.80
CA LEU A 459 -4.89 -1.54 -9.38
C LEU A 459 -5.89 -0.84 -8.45
N CYS A 460 -6.28 0.40 -8.76
CA CYS A 460 -7.31 1.11 -8.01
C CYS A 460 -8.68 0.43 -8.09
N LYS A 461 -9.06 -0.14 -9.26
CA LYS A 461 -10.27 -0.94 -9.39
C LYS A 461 -10.25 -2.15 -8.47
N GLN A 462 -9.12 -2.84 -8.35
CA GLN A 462 -9.00 -4.00 -7.48
C GLN A 462 -9.22 -3.66 -5.99
N LEU A 463 -8.74 -2.49 -5.51
CA LEU A 463 -9.04 -2.01 -4.17
C LEU A 463 -10.55 -1.84 -3.94
N VAL A 464 -11.19 -1.08 -4.82
CA VAL A 464 -12.60 -0.70 -4.69
C VAL A 464 -13.52 -1.91 -4.92
N TRP A 465 -13.24 -2.73 -5.93
CA TRP A 465 -14.07 -3.88 -6.30
C TRP A 465 -14.01 -5.01 -5.29
N GLN A 466 -12.88 -5.19 -4.60
CA GLN A 466 -12.75 -6.18 -3.53
C GLN A 466 -13.05 -5.61 -2.14
N ARG A 467 -13.53 -4.36 -2.06
CA ARG A 467 -13.89 -3.68 -0.80
C ARG A 467 -12.80 -3.76 0.26
N SER A 468 -11.56 -3.64 -0.14
CA SER A 468 -10.46 -3.77 0.80
C SER A 468 -9.38 -2.74 0.53
N LEU A 469 -8.91 -2.10 1.59
CA LEU A 469 -7.76 -1.19 1.52
C LEU A 469 -6.44 -1.93 1.32
N HIS A 470 -6.45 -3.27 1.47
CA HIS A 470 -5.33 -4.16 1.16
C HIS A 470 -5.87 -5.52 0.70
N PRO A 471 -6.34 -5.66 -0.55
CA PRO A 471 -7.03 -6.87 -1.01
C PRO A 471 -6.12 -8.08 -1.19
N SER A 472 -4.80 -7.89 -1.31
CA SER A 472 -3.83 -8.98 -1.36
C SER A 472 -3.70 -9.63 0.02
N TYR A 473 -4.60 -10.55 0.30
CA TYR A 473 -4.72 -11.30 1.56
C TYR A 473 -3.48 -12.13 1.90
N THR A 474 -2.77 -12.63 0.90
CA THR A 474 -1.43 -13.18 1.06
C THR A 474 -0.42 -12.12 0.67
N ALA A 475 -0.36 -11.06 1.45
CA ALA A 475 0.59 -9.99 1.25
C ALA A 475 2.01 -10.51 0.95
N SER A 476 2.83 -9.64 0.43
CA SER A 476 4.27 -9.88 0.33
C SER A 476 4.78 -10.60 1.59
N PRO A 477 5.67 -11.59 1.48
CA PRO A 477 6.26 -12.28 2.64
C PRO A 477 6.87 -11.33 3.67
N THR A 478 7.12 -10.08 3.29
CA THR A 478 7.70 -9.04 4.13
C THR A 478 6.70 -8.30 5.01
N VAL A 479 5.39 -8.39 4.73
CA VAL A 479 4.35 -7.71 5.53
C VAL A 479 3.84 -8.67 6.62
N PRO A 480 3.95 -8.31 7.91
CA PRO A 480 3.52 -9.18 9.02
C PRO A 480 1.99 -9.13 9.20
N VAL A 481 1.25 -9.77 8.29
CA VAL A 481 -0.22 -9.73 8.27
C VAL A 481 -0.83 -10.61 9.36
N ASP A 482 -1.64 -10.00 10.23
CA ASP A 482 -2.60 -10.72 11.07
C ASP A 482 -3.94 -10.88 10.34
N GLN A 483 -4.33 -12.12 10.04
CA GLN A 483 -5.49 -12.41 9.20
C GLN A 483 -6.82 -11.98 9.81
N LEU A 484 -6.97 -12.03 11.13
CA LEU A 484 -8.20 -11.61 11.79
C LEU A 484 -8.34 -10.09 11.76
N LEU A 485 -7.27 -9.38 12.11
CA LEU A 485 -7.22 -7.93 12.03
C LEU A 485 -7.40 -7.45 10.59
N TRP A 486 -6.85 -8.18 9.62
CA TRP A 486 -7.02 -7.87 8.20
C TRP A 486 -8.50 -7.85 7.79
N LEU A 487 -9.28 -8.88 8.15
CA LEU A 487 -10.72 -8.95 7.86
C LEU A 487 -11.50 -7.81 8.53
N GLU A 488 -11.12 -7.45 9.75
CA GLU A 488 -11.84 -6.44 10.52
C GLU A 488 -11.52 -5.00 10.09
N HIS A 489 -10.27 -4.72 9.74
CA HIS A 489 -9.78 -3.35 9.55
C HIS A 489 -9.51 -2.98 8.09
N CYS A 490 -9.15 -3.93 7.21
CA CYS A 490 -8.94 -3.61 5.80
C CYS A 490 -10.23 -3.55 4.99
N SER A 491 -11.31 -4.22 5.44
CA SER A 491 -12.55 -4.31 4.68
C SER A 491 -13.38 -3.03 4.76
N LEU A 492 -13.84 -2.54 3.61
CA LEU A 492 -14.83 -1.48 3.49
C LEU A 492 -16.22 -2.09 3.70
N LYS A 493 -16.91 -1.74 4.80
CA LYS A 493 -18.15 -2.41 5.24
C LYS A 493 -19.43 -1.65 4.91
N ARG A 494 -19.37 -0.33 4.76
CA ARG A 494 -20.57 0.51 4.63
C ARG A 494 -20.71 1.12 3.25
N ASN A 495 -19.70 1.85 2.83
CA ASN A 495 -19.70 2.63 1.59
C ASN A 495 -18.30 2.61 0.96
N THR A 496 -18.22 2.81 -0.33
CA THR A 496 -16.97 3.21 -0.99
C THR A 496 -16.62 4.63 -0.52
N PRO A 497 -15.39 4.90 -0.02
CA PRO A 497 -15.00 6.24 0.40
C PRO A 497 -15.05 7.25 -0.75
N HIS A 498 -15.21 8.53 -0.44
CA HIS A 498 -15.05 9.60 -1.43
C HIS A 498 -13.60 9.70 -1.92
N VAL A 499 -12.64 9.51 -0.99
CA VAL A 499 -11.20 9.58 -1.27
C VAL A 499 -10.48 8.41 -0.59
N ILE A 500 -9.56 7.78 -1.30
CA ILE A 500 -8.60 6.81 -0.76
C ILE A 500 -7.20 7.42 -0.90
N LEU A 501 -6.50 7.54 0.22
CA LEU A 501 -5.12 8.02 0.30
C LEU A 501 -4.20 6.83 0.49
N THR A 502 -3.17 6.73 -0.32
CA THR A 502 -2.18 5.65 -0.22
C THR A 502 -0.77 6.18 -0.42
N SER A 503 0.20 5.45 0.10
CA SER A 503 1.62 5.67 -0.16
C SER A 503 2.19 4.43 -0.81
N SER A 504 2.66 4.56 -2.03
CA SER A 504 3.29 3.46 -2.76
C SER A 504 4.66 3.89 -3.28
N GLN A 505 5.58 2.93 -3.36
CA GLN A 505 6.88 3.10 -4.01
C GLN A 505 6.76 3.27 -5.53
N LEU A 506 5.61 2.88 -6.10
CA LEU A 506 5.29 3.17 -7.50
C LEU A 506 5.18 4.67 -7.74
N ARG A 507 5.27 5.07 -8.99
CA ARG A 507 5.07 6.47 -9.41
C ARG A 507 3.78 7.05 -8.82
N THR A 508 3.81 8.32 -8.44
CA THR A 508 2.63 9.06 -7.96
C THR A 508 1.53 9.08 -9.01
N PHE A 509 0.29 8.95 -8.57
CA PHE A 509 -0.87 8.99 -9.46
C PHE A 509 -2.12 9.54 -8.75
N ILE A 510 -3.07 10.01 -9.55
CA ILE A 510 -4.43 10.33 -9.13
C ILE A 510 -5.38 9.63 -10.11
N ARG A 511 -6.31 8.79 -9.59
CA ARG A 511 -7.27 8.05 -10.41
C ARG A 511 -8.67 8.10 -9.81
N VAL A 512 -9.66 8.09 -10.67
CA VAL A 512 -11.08 7.98 -10.28
C VAL A 512 -11.61 6.61 -10.65
N VAL A 513 -12.17 5.91 -9.66
CA VAL A 513 -12.76 4.58 -9.84
C VAL A 513 -14.06 4.50 -9.06
N GLU A 514 -15.15 4.12 -9.73
CA GLU A 514 -16.50 4.02 -9.12
C GLU A 514 -16.92 5.29 -8.36
N GLY A 515 -16.50 6.47 -8.83
CA GLY A 515 -16.75 7.75 -8.18
C GLY A 515 -15.92 8.03 -6.92
N CYS A 516 -14.92 7.20 -6.63
CA CYS A 516 -13.93 7.39 -5.58
C CYS A 516 -12.62 7.93 -6.17
N LEU A 517 -12.03 8.94 -5.55
CA LEU A 517 -10.70 9.43 -5.90
C LEU A 517 -9.64 8.64 -5.16
N VAL A 518 -8.71 8.02 -5.87
CA VAL A 518 -7.56 7.31 -5.30
C VAL A 518 -6.29 8.12 -5.58
N VAL A 519 -5.55 8.47 -4.52
CA VAL A 519 -4.35 9.29 -4.60
C VAL A 519 -3.16 8.54 -4.00
N ASN A 520 -2.15 8.26 -4.83
CA ASN A 520 -0.83 7.87 -4.35
C ASN A 520 0.04 9.11 -4.21
N VAL A 521 0.30 9.50 -2.97
CA VAL A 521 1.10 10.71 -2.68
C VAL A 521 2.61 10.47 -2.80
N GLY A 522 3.05 9.20 -2.94
CA GLY A 522 4.46 8.83 -2.85
C GLY A 522 5.02 9.05 -1.44
N GLN A 523 6.33 9.16 -1.31
CA GLN A 523 7.02 9.45 -0.06
C GLN A 523 7.52 10.89 -0.02
N LEU A 524 7.47 11.53 1.15
CA LEU A 524 7.95 12.91 1.35
C LEU A 524 9.47 13.01 1.22
N VAL A 525 10.17 11.94 1.58
CA VAL A 525 11.63 11.80 1.46
C VAL A 525 11.93 10.61 0.57
N LYS A 526 12.64 10.84 -0.51
CA LYS A 526 13.15 9.77 -1.37
C LYS A 526 14.65 9.58 -1.12
N HIS A 527 15.12 8.36 -1.34
CA HIS A 527 16.55 8.02 -1.27
C HIS A 527 17.05 7.70 -2.66
N ASN A 528 18.20 8.25 -3.05
CA ASN A 528 18.88 7.78 -4.24
C ASN A 528 19.77 6.55 -3.90
N SER A 529 20.37 5.95 -4.92
CA SER A 529 21.30 4.81 -4.79
C SER A 529 22.51 5.08 -3.88
N GLN A 530 22.81 6.35 -3.61
CA GLN A 530 23.92 6.77 -2.73
C GLN A 530 23.44 7.10 -1.31
N LYS A 531 22.18 6.77 -0.97
CA LYS A 531 21.51 7.12 0.30
C LYS A 531 21.44 8.63 0.57
N GLN A 532 21.55 9.45 -0.47
CA GLN A 532 21.32 10.89 -0.35
C GLN A 532 19.82 11.16 -0.38
N HIS A 533 19.35 12.11 0.45
CA HIS A 533 17.97 12.53 0.46
C HIS A 533 17.65 13.37 -0.76
N LEU A 534 16.63 12.94 -1.47
CA LEU A 534 16.00 13.72 -2.50
C LEU A 534 14.66 14.24 -1.99
N SER A 535 14.30 15.42 -2.44
CA SER A 535 12.96 15.96 -2.32
C SER A 535 11.95 14.96 -2.89
N GLY A 536 11.04 14.52 -2.06
CA GLY A 536 9.94 13.66 -2.46
C GLY A 536 8.69 14.44 -2.82
N THR A 537 7.53 13.87 -2.52
CA THR A 537 6.24 14.41 -2.91
C THR A 537 5.25 14.44 -1.76
N TYR A 538 4.27 15.35 -1.84
CA TYR A 538 3.13 15.43 -0.92
C TYR A 538 1.85 15.68 -1.72
N GLY A 539 0.69 15.28 -1.16
CA GLY A 539 -0.61 15.50 -1.77
C GLY A 539 -1.30 16.76 -1.23
N ASN A 540 -2.09 17.40 -2.08
CA ASN A 540 -3.05 18.42 -1.71
C ASN A 540 -4.39 18.09 -2.35
N VAL A 541 -5.41 17.82 -1.55
CA VAL A 541 -6.77 17.47 -2.00
C VAL A 541 -7.73 18.52 -1.45
N ARG A 542 -8.45 19.19 -2.34
CA ARG A 542 -9.46 20.18 -2.00
C ARG A 542 -10.83 19.67 -2.41
N ILE A 543 -11.78 19.74 -1.50
CA ILE A 543 -13.14 19.22 -1.70
C ILE A 543 -14.13 20.35 -1.42
N ALA A 544 -14.96 20.68 -2.41
CA ALA A 544 -16.04 21.65 -2.27
C ALA A 544 -17.41 20.93 -2.27
N PRO A 545 -18.45 21.54 -1.70
CA PRO A 545 -19.79 21.02 -1.81
C PRO A 545 -20.29 21.08 -3.25
N PRO A 546 -21.15 20.15 -3.71
CA PRO A 546 -21.72 20.19 -5.05
C PRO A 546 -22.75 21.32 -5.19
N ASP A 547 -22.65 22.11 -6.26
CA ASP A 547 -23.59 23.20 -6.57
C ASP A 547 -25.02 22.69 -6.87
N ASP A 548 -25.12 21.50 -7.47
CA ASP A 548 -26.39 20.89 -7.91
C ASP A 548 -26.95 19.85 -6.90
N GLY A 549 -26.37 19.75 -5.72
CA GLY A 549 -26.77 18.77 -4.69
C GLY A 549 -26.46 17.32 -5.07
N LYS A 550 -25.64 17.09 -6.09
CA LYS A 550 -25.20 15.74 -6.51
C LYS A 550 -23.69 15.63 -6.44
N TRP A 551 -23.22 14.65 -5.71
CA TRP A 551 -21.79 14.36 -5.63
C TRP A 551 -21.24 13.94 -7.01
N SER A 552 -20.13 14.54 -7.40
CA SER A 552 -19.31 14.15 -8.53
C SER A 552 -17.86 14.51 -8.23
N VAL A 553 -16.97 13.56 -8.38
CA VAL A 553 -15.52 13.77 -8.14
C VAL A 553 -15.00 14.88 -9.05
N GLU A 554 -15.42 14.90 -10.31
CA GLU A 554 -14.96 15.86 -11.32
C GLU A 554 -15.36 17.30 -10.99
N LYS A 555 -16.48 17.49 -10.30
CA LYS A 555 -16.99 18.82 -9.93
C LYS A 555 -16.56 19.25 -8.54
N CYS A 556 -16.51 18.28 -7.61
CA CYS A 556 -16.34 18.57 -6.18
C CYS A 556 -14.88 18.51 -5.72
N ILE A 557 -13.98 17.88 -6.49
CA ILE A 557 -12.59 17.66 -6.05
C ILE A 557 -11.59 18.29 -7.02
N SER A 558 -10.58 18.94 -6.45
CA SER A 558 -9.30 19.26 -7.09
C SER A 558 -8.19 18.62 -6.27
N ALA A 559 -7.30 17.88 -6.92
CA ALA A 559 -6.22 17.18 -6.26
C ALA A 559 -4.90 17.34 -7.01
N GLN A 560 -3.82 17.50 -6.27
CA GLN A 560 -2.47 17.66 -6.82
C GLN A 560 -1.49 16.85 -5.97
N VAL A 561 -0.48 16.28 -6.62
CA VAL A 561 0.73 15.77 -5.96
C VAL A 561 1.88 16.68 -6.40
N LEU A 562 2.58 17.22 -5.41
CA LEU A 562 3.56 18.30 -5.58
C LEU A 562 4.91 17.86 -5.00
N HIS A 563 6.01 18.38 -5.54
CA HIS A 563 7.35 18.22 -4.95
C HIS A 563 7.53 19.16 -3.75
N ILE A 564 8.17 18.63 -2.68
CA ILE A 564 8.41 19.36 -1.43
C ILE A 564 9.55 20.36 -1.57
#